data_9affa945a057caeca6834e3349e5894e
#
_entry.id   9affa945a057caeca6834e3349e5894e
#
_cell.length_a   1.000
_cell.length_b   1.000
_cell.length_c   1.000
_cell.angle_alpha   90.00
_cell.angle_beta   90.00
_cell.angle_gamma   90.00
#
_symmetry.space_group_name_H-M   'P 1'
#
loop_
_entity.id
_entity.type
_entity.pdbx_description
1 polymer ?
#
loop_
_entity_poly.entity_id
_entity_poly.type
_entity_poly.pdbx_seq_one_letter_code
_entity_poly.pdbx_strand_id
1 'polypeptide(L)'
;GAGHFVKMIHNGIEYGLMMAYAEGLNILKHANAGMEKRDADAETTPLRDPELYQYDLNVADIAEVWRRGSVIGSWLLDLTAAELLKDPEMENFSGRVSDSGEGRWTSIVAVEVGAPAMVLTTALYQRFESRGAGDYADKVLSAMRYAFGGHLEKGVAL
;
A
#
# COMPACT_ATOMS: atom_id res chain seq x y z
N GLY A 1 1.30 -18.31 -26.63
CA GLY A 1 0.85 -17.40 -27.65
C GLY A 1 0.21 -16.13 -27.14
N ALA A 2 -0.42 -15.39 -28.03
CA ALA A 2 -0.98 -14.05 -27.75
C ALA A 2 -1.97 -14.02 -26.58
N GLY A 3 -2.81 -15.04 -26.40
CA GLY A 3 -3.77 -15.10 -25.31
C GLY A 3 -3.12 -15.13 -23.92
N HIS A 4 -2.06 -15.90 -23.75
CA HIS A 4 -1.31 -15.93 -22.49
C HIS A 4 -0.57 -14.61 -22.22
N PHE A 5 -0.02 -13.99 -23.25
CA PHE A 5 0.61 -12.68 -23.14
C PHE A 5 -0.39 -11.62 -22.66
N VAL A 6 -1.55 -11.53 -23.30
CA VAL A 6 -2.62 -10.60 -22.94
C VAL A 6 -3.11 -10.86 -21.51
N LYS A 7 -3.28 -12.13 -21.11
CA LYS A 7 -3.68 -12.48 -19.73
C LYS A 7 -2.63 -12.07 -18.70
N MET A 8 -1.36 -12.23 -19.01
CA MET A 8 -0.26 -11.79 -18.15
C MET A 8 -0.30 -10.28 -17.93
N ILE A 9 -0.47 -9.48 -19.00
CA ILE A 9 -0.59 -8.01 -18.89
C ILE A 9 -1.84 -7.62 -18.08
N HIS A 10 -2.97 -8.30 -18.31
CA HIS A 10 -4.17 -8.11 -17.49
C HIS A 10 -3.88 -8.28 -16.00
N ASN A 11 -3.15 -9.31 -15.60
CA ASN A 11 -2.80 -9.55 -14.21
C ASN A 11 -1.83 -8.47 -13.67
N GLY A 12 -0.93 -7.95 -14.51
CA GLY A 12 -0.11 -6.79 -14.15
C GLY A 12 -0.97 -5.55 -13.84
N ILE A 13 -1.97 -5.27 -14.67
CA ILE A 13 -2.93 -4.17 -14.43
C ILE A 13 -3.70 -4.41 -13.13
N GLU A 14 -4.11 -5.64 -12.86
CA GLU A 14 -4.78 -6.04 -11.61
C GLU A 14 -3.93 -5.71 -10.38
N TYR A 15 -2.61 -5.95 -10.40
CA TYR A 15 -1.69 -5.56 -9.33
C TYR A 15 -1.74 -4.04 -9.05
N GLY A 16 -1.71 -3.23 -10.10
CA GLY A 16 -1.79 -1.77 -9.99
C GLY A 16 -3.11 -1.30 -9.40
N LEU A 17 -4.23 -1.85 -9.85
CA LEU A 17 -5.57 -1.54 -9.33
C LEU A 17 -5.71 -1.93 -7.85
N MET A 18 -5.26 -3.13 -7.49
CA MET A 18 -5.27 -3.59 -6.10
C MET A 18 -4.48 -2.67 -5.19
N MET A 19 -3.29 -2.25 -5.63
CA MET A 19 -2.44 -1.35 -4.85
C MET A 19 -3.09 0.04 -4.69
N ALA A 20 -3.66 0.60 -5.76
CA ALA A 20 -4.33 1.89 -5.71
C ALA A 20 -5.53 1.90 -4.73
N TYR A 21 -6.35 0.86 -4.73
CA TYR A 21 -7.43 0.71 -3.75
C TYR A 21 -6.89 0.56 -2.33
N ALA A 22 -5.88 -0.28 -2.13
CA ALA A 22 -5.32 -0.52 -0.81
C ALA A 22 -4.73 0.77 -0.20
N GLU A 23 -3.96 1.54 -0.96
CA GLU A 23 -3.40 2.82 -0.51
C GLU A 23 -4.50 3.84 -0.20
N GLY A 24 -5.49 3.99 -1.08
CA GLY A 24 -6.61 4.92 -0.87
C GLY A 24 -7.43 4.57 0.39
N LEU A 25 -7.77 3.30 0.57
CA LEU A 25 -8.50 2.83 1.75
C LEU A 25 -7.67 2.98 3.03
N ASN A 26 -6.35 2.75 2.96
CA ASN A 26 -5.43 2.97 4.08
C ASN A 26 -5.33 4.45 4.47
N ILE A 27 -5.32 5.37 3.51
CA ILE A 27 -5.37 6.82 3.80
C ILE A 27 -6.66 7.18 4.55
N LEU A 28 -7.81 6.64 4.12
CA LEU A 28 -9.08 6.86 4.81
C LEU A 28 -9.06 6.30 6.25
N LYS A 29 -8.44 5.15 6.46
CA LYS A 29 -8.27 4.54 7.79
C LYS A 29 -7.46 5.44 8.73
N HIS A 30 -6.51 6.23 8.20
CA HIS A 30 -5.68 7.17 8.95
C HIS A 30 -6.25 8.60 9.00
N ALA A 31 -7.45 8.84 8.51
CA ALA A 31 -8.05 10.17 8.45
C ALA A 31 -8.35 10.79 9.84
N ASN A 32 -8.23 10.02 10.92
CA ASN A 32 -8.38 10.47 12.30
C ASN A 32 -7.04 10.76 13.01
N ALA A 33 -5.95 10.86 12.28
CA ALA A 33 -4.62 11.08 12.83
C ALA A 33 -4.47 12.37 13.67
N GLY A 34 -5.35 13.35 13.47
CA GLY A 34 -5.38 14.60 14.26
C GLY A 34 -5.90 14.43 15.68
N MET A 35 -6.54 13.29 16.01
CA MET A 35 -6.97 12.97 17.38
C MET A 35 -5.93 12.14 18.14
N GLU A 36 -4.91 11.62 17.44
CA GLU A 36 -3.87 10.82 18.07
C GLU A 36 -2.86 11.69 18.81
N LYS A 37 -2.43 11.25 20.00
CA LYS A 37 -1.30 11.87 20.68
C LYS A 37 -0.02 11.45 19.96
N ARG A 38 0.74 12.43 19.48
CA ARG A 38 2.03 12.23 18.84
C ARG A 38 3.15 12.80 19.67
N ASP A 39 4.29 12.13 19.69
CA ASP A 39 5.49 12.66 20.31
C ASP A 39 5.94 13.90 19.53
N ALA A 40 6.33 14.94 20.25
CA ALA A 40 6.95 16.14 19.68
C ALA A 40 8.44 16.13 20.02
N ASP A 41 9.23 15.54 19.14
CA ASP A 41 10.68 15.44 19.27
C ASP A 41 11.39 15.63 17.92
N ALA A 42 12.72 15.58 17.92
CA ALA A 42 13.53 15.78 16.72
C ALA A 42 13.37 14.65 15.67
N GLU A 43 12.80 13.51 16.06
CA GLU A 43 12.63 12.34 15.20
C GLU A 43 11.21 12.22 14.63
N THR A 44 10.28 13.06 15.09
CA THR A 44 8.87 12.98 14.72
C THR A 44 8.42 14.28 14.06
N THR A 45 8.07 14.21 12.78
CA THR A 45 7.46 15.35 12.08
C THR A 45 6.06 15.60 12.64
N PRO A 46 5.76 16.82 13.13
CA PRO A 46 4.43 17.15 13.61
C PRO A 46 3.41 17.11 12.47
N LEU A 47 2.18 16.72 12.81
CA LEU A 47 1.07 16.82 11.87
C LEU A 47 0.73 18.30 11.68
N ARG A 48 0.73 18.74 10.41
CA ARG A 48 0.28 20.10 10.07
C ARG A 48 -1.25 20.13 10.11
N ASP A 49 -1.80 21.18 10.73
CA ASP A 49 -3.25 21.45 10.80
C ASP A 49 -4.05 20.21 11.27
N PRO A 50 -3.76 19.66 12.48
CA PRO A 50 -4.35 18.39 12.95
C PRO A 50 -5.88 18.43 13.01
N GLU A 51 -6.49 19.60 13.12
CA GLU A 51 -7.95 19.79 13.06
C GLU A 51 -8.58 19.40 11.72
N LEU A 52 -7.79 19.30 10.64
CA LEU A 52 -8.26 18.85 9.33
C LEU A 52 -8.26 17.32 9.17
N TYR A 53 -7.80 16.58 10.18
CA TYR A 53 -7.65 15.11 10.13
C TYR A 53 -8.31 14.46 11.35
N GLN A 54 -9.57 14.81 11.58
CA GLN A 54 -10.37 14.32 12.70
C GLN A 54 -11.65 13.61 12.20
N TYR A 55 -11.46 12.67 11.27
CA TYR A 55 -12.56 11.93 10.66
C TYR A 55 -12.50 10.47 11.11
N ASP A 56 -13.49 10.05 11.89
CA ASP A 56 -13.73 8.64 12.22
C ASP A 56 -14.59 8.03 11.10
N LEU A 57 -13.95 7.48 10.09
CA LEU A 57 -14.58 7.01 8.87
C LEU A 57 -14.86 5.51 8.91
N ASN A 58 -16.08 5.12 8.55
CA ASN A 58 -16.40 3.73 8.25
C ASN A 58 -15.95 3.40 6.81
N VAL A 59 -14.78 2.79 6.67
CA VAL A 59 -14.19 2.48 5.36
C VAL A 59 -15.03 1.46 4.58
N ALA A 60 -15.72 0.53 5.26
CA ALA A 60 -16.60 -0.44 4.62
C ALA A 60 -17.80 0.25 3.95
N ASP A 61 -18.42 1.22 4.62
CA ASP A 61 -19.53 2.00 4.06
C ASP A 61 -19.08 2.85 2.87
N ILE A 62 -17.88 3.43 2.93
CA ILE A 62 -17.32 4.20 1.82
C ILE A 62 -17.11 3.31 0.61
N ALA A 63 -16.49 2.14 0.78
CA ALA A 63 -16.28 1.17 -0.29
C ALA A 63 -17.62 0.71 -0.90
N GLU A 64 -18.66 0.53 -0.07
CA GLU A 64 -20.01 0.18 -0.52
C GLU A 64 -20.64 1.26 -1.40
N VAL A 65 -20.47 2.53 -1.05
CA VAL A 65 -20.92 3.66 -1.88
C VAL A 65 -20.17 3.70 -3.21
N TRP A 66 -18.84 3.59 -3.16
CA TRP A 66 -18.00 3.71 -4.35
C TRP A 66 -18.23 2.59 -5.36
N ARG A 67 -18.42 1.35 -4.90
CA ARG A 67 -18.65 0.24 -5.83
C ARG A 67 -19.97 0.38 -6.61
N ARG A 68 -20.96 1.11 -6.06
CA ARG A 68 -22.29 1.27 -6.68
C ARG A 68 -22.36 2.44 -7.64
N GLY A 69 -21.64 3.52 -7.43
CA GLY A 69 -21.86 4.75 -8.17
C GLY A 69 -20.65 5.66 -8.30
N SER A 70 -19.44 5.13 -8.47
CA SER A 70 -18.26 5.93 -8.74
C SER A 70 -17.51 5.47 -9.99
N VAL A 71 -16.66 6.34 -10.54
CA VAL A 71 -15.82 6.03 -11.71
C VAL A 71 -14.79 4.93 -11.43
N ILE A 72 -14.47 4.67 -10.17
CA ILE A 72 -13.58 3.60 -9.74
C ILE A 72 -14.32 2.28 -9.46
N GLY A 73 -15.61 2.19 -9.75
CA GLY A 73 -16.38 0.96 -9.62
C GLY A 73 -15.81 -0.15 -10.49
N SER A 74 -15.71 -1.37 -9.94
CA SER A 74 -15.21 -2.56 -10.63
C SER A 74 -15.64 -3.81 -9.89
N TRP A 75 -15.55 -4.97 -10.54
CA TRP A 75 -15.74 -6.24 -9.85
C TRP A 75 -14.72 -6.43 -8.71
N LEU A 76 -13.47 -5.98 -8.90
CA LEU A 76 -12.48 -6.00 -7.83
C LEU A 76 -12.91 -5.16 -6.61
N LEU A 77 -13.50 -3.99 -6.83
CA LEU A 77 -14.03 -3.17 -5.73
C LEU A 77 -15.26 -3.79 -5.08
N ASP A 78 -16.12 -4.47 -5.83
CA ASP A 78 -17.25 -5.25 -5.27
C ASP A 78 -16.76 -6.32 -4.30
N LEU A 79 -15.72 -7.08 -4.68
CA LEU A 79 -15.11 -8.10 -3.82
C LEU A 79 -14.45 -7.46 -2.59
N THR A 80 -13.74 -6.34 -2.77
CA THR A 80 -13.10 -5.61 -1.67
C THR A 80 -14.14 -5.10 -0.66
N ALA A 81 -15.21 -4.49 -1.12
CA ALA A 81 -16.29 -4.02 -0.25
C ALA A 81 -16.97 -5.16 0.52
N ALA A 82 -17.15 -6.32 -0.11
CA ALA A 82 -17.70 -7.50 0.55
C ALA A 82 -16.79 -8.04 1.67
N GLU A 83 -15.49 -8.02 1.50
CA GLU A 83 -14.56 -8.43 2.55
C GLU A 83 -14.46 -7.38 3.68
N LEU A 84 -14.45 -6.09 3.36
CA LEU A 84 -14.49 -5.01 4.36
C LEU A 84 -15.76 -5.06 5.22
N LEU A 85 -16.89 -5.48 4.65
CA LEU A 85 -18.13 -5.65 5.41
C LEU A 85 -18.05 -6.81 6.42
N LYS A 86 -17.33 -7.88 6.09
CA LYS A 86 -17.18 -9.05 6.97
C LYS A 86 -16.13 -8.81 8.07
N ASP A 87 -15.05 -8.11 7.73
CA ASP A 87 -13.90 -7.87 8.59
C ASP A 87 -13.37 -6.44 8.35
N PRO A 88 -14.01 -5.42 8.98
CA PRO A 88 -13.65 -4.01 8.75
C PRO A 88 -12.21 -3.65 9.13
N GLU A 89 -11.63 -4.39 10.08
CA GLU A 89 -10.25 -4.17 10.53
C GLU A 89 -9.23 -5.09 9.84
N MET A 90 -9.68 -5.96 8.94
CA MET A 90 -8.82 -6.94 8.23
C MET A 90 -7.98 -7.84 9.16
N GLU A 91 -8.51 -8.16 10.36
CA GLU A 91 -7.80 -8.94 11.39
C GLU A 91 -7.50 -10.39 10.95
N ASN A 92 -8.27 -10.91 9.98
CA ASN A 92 -8.08 -12.25 9.43
C ASN A 92 -6.89 -12.36 8.45
N PHE A 93 -6.21 -11.25 8.14
CA PHE A 93 -5.13 -11.18 7.17
C PHE A 93 -3.84 -10.65 7.80
N SER A 94 -2.72 -11.32 7.53
CA SER A 94 -1.41 -10.93 8.06
C SER A 94 -0.71 -9.81 7.26
N GLY A 95 -1.26 -9.41 6.11
CA GLY A 95 -0.66 -8.43 5.23
C GLY A 95 0.54 -8.92 4.40
N ARG A 96 0.84 -10.23 4.42
CA ARG A 96 1.92 -10.83 3.60
C ARG A 96 1.37 -11.22 2.23
N VAL A 97 1.58 -10.37 1.24
CA VAL A 97 0.98 -10.53 -0.09
C VAL A 97 1.92 -11.29 -1.03
N SER A 98 1.48 -12.46 -1.49
CA SER A 98 2.22 -13.23 -2.49
C SER A 98 2.08 -12.65 -3.89
N ASP A 99 3.07 -12.90 -4.74
CA ASP A 99 2.98 -12.74 -6.18
C ASP A 99 3.11 -14.11 -6.84
N SER A 100 2.25 -14.43 -7.81
CA SER A 100 2.28 -15.73 -8.51
C SER A 100 3.11 -15.69 -9.80
N GLY A 101 3.86 -14.62 -10.02
CA GLY A 101 4.80 -14.44 -11.13
C GLY A 101 4.33 -13.49 -12.23
N GLU A 102 3.02 -13.29 -12.41
CA GLU A 102 2.49 -12.50 -13.52
C GLU A 102 2.93 -11.03 -13.45
N GLY A 103 3.00 -10.44 -12.24
CA GLY A 103 3.52 -9.09 -12.05
C GLY A 103 5.01 -8.97 -12.41
N ARG A 104 5.81 -10.00 -12.10
CA ARG A 104 7.23 -10.08 -12.49
C ARG A 104 7.37 -10.14 -14.00
N TRP A 105 6.66 -11.06 -14.64
CA TRP A 105 6.73 -11.23 -16.09
C TRP A 105 6.26 -9.98 -16.84
N THR A 106 5.20 -9.32 -16.36
CA THR A 106 4.75 -8.05 -16.93
C THR A 106 5.82 -6.97 -16.82
N SER A 107 6.49 -6.85 -15.67
CA SER A 107 7.56 -5.88 -15.47
C SER A 107 8.79 -6.17 -16.34
N ILE A 108 9.16 -7.44 -16.48
CA ILE A 108 10.25 -7.86 -17.36
C ILE A 108 9.91 -7.54 -18.83
N VAL A 109 8.71 -7.88 -19.29
CA VAL A 109 8.27 -7.56 -20.64
C VAL A 109 8.26 -6.05 -20.90
N ALA A 110 7.84 -5.25 -19.94
CA ALA A 110 7.88 -3.79 -20.07
C ALA A 110 9.29 -3.28 -20.35
N VAL A 111 10.30 -3.83 -19.66
CA VAL A 111 11.72 -3.53 -19.91
C VAL A 111 12.15 -3.98 -21.31
N GLU A 112 11.84 -5.21 -21.69
CA GLU A 112 12.24 -5.80 -22.98
C GLU A 112 11.66 -5.02 -24.17
N VAL A 113 10.42 -4.55 -24.09
CA VAL A 113 9.77 -3.78 -25.15
C VAL A 113 9.99 -2.27 -25.05
N GLY A 114 10.72 -1.79 -24.02
CA GLY A 114 10.95 -0.38 -23.80
C GLY A 114 9.71 0.43 -23.40
N ALA A 115 8.70 -0.21 -22.81
CA ALA A 115 7.48 0.46 -22.35
C ALA A 115 7.58 0.80 -20.85
N PRO A 116 7.36 2.07 -20.45
CA PRO A 116 7.38 2.42 -19.04
C PRO A 116 6.17 1.81 -18.30
N ALA A 117 6.41 1.18 -17.14
CA ALA A 117 5.39 0.51 -16.33
C ALA A 117 5.57 0.83 -14.82
N MET A 118 5.68 2.10 -14.48
CA MET A 118 6.00 2.57 -13.13
C MET A 118 4.97 2.10 -12.10
N VAL A 119 3.68 2.24 -12.39
CA VAL A 119 2.60 1.84 -11.47
C VAL A 119 2.62 0.34 -11.21
N LEU A 120 2.71 -0.47 -12.25
CA LEU A 120 2.67 -1.93 -12.15
C LEU A 120 3.90 -2.47 -11.44
N THR A 121 5.07 -1.92 -11.73
CA THR A 121 6.34 -2.32 -11.10
C THR A 121 6.38 -1.94 -9.62
N THR A 122 5.89 -0.75 -9.26
CA THR A 122 5.78 -0.33 -7.86
C THR A 122 4.82 -1.25 -7.08
N ALA A 123 3.67 -1.59 -7.66
CA ALA A 123 2.71 -2.52 -7.07
C ALA A 123 3.30 -3.93 -6.85
N LEU A 124 4.17 -4.39 -7.76
CA LEU A 124 4.93 -5.64 -7.58
C LEU A 124 5.90 -5.53 -6.39
N TYR A 125 6.68 -4.44 -6.31
CA TYR A 125 7.67 -4.24 -5.25
C TYR A 125 7.03 -4.15 -3.88
N GLN A 126 5.84 -3.55 -3.77
CA GLN A 126 5.07 -3.55 -2.54
C GLN A 126 4.77 -4.97 -2.02
N ARG A 127 4.55 -5.94 -2.90
CA ARG A 127 4.38 -7.34 -2.50
C ARG A 127 5.67 -7.93 -1.94
N PHE A 128 6.84 -7.55 -2.46
CA PHE A 128 8.13 -7.96 -1.89
C PHE A 128 8.31 -7.35 -0.50
N GLU A 129 8.02 -6.04 -0.37
CA GLU A 129 8.10 -5.31 0.90
C GLU A 129 7.20 -5.93 1.96
N SER A 130 5.96 -6.27 1.62
CA SER A 130 4.99 -6.89 2.53
C SER A 130 5.47 -8.22 3.14
N ARG A 131 6.49 -8.84 2.55
CA ARG A 131 7.08 -10.11 3.00
C ARG A 131 8.42 -9.94 3.72
N GLY A 132 8.84 -8.70 3.99
CA GLY A 132 10.09 -8.38 4.67
C GLY A 132 11.33 -8.38 3.76
N ALA A 133 11.17 -8.34 2.44
CA ALA A 133 12.31 -8.30 1.52
C ALA A 133 13.08 -6.96 1.58
N GLY A 134 12.50 -5.90 2.15
CA GLY A 134 13.11 -4.60 2.38
C GLY A 134 13.87 -4.47 3.70
N ASP A 135 13.71 -5.37 4.66
CA ASP A 135 14.21 -5.25 6.04
C ASP A 135 15.70 -4.87 6.13
N TYR A 136 16.53 -5.42 5.26
CA TYR A 136 17.96 -5.09 5.26
C TYR A 136 18.23 -3.65 4.80
N ALA A 137 17.49 -3.18 3.79
CA ALA A 137 17.62 -1.81 3.31
C ALA A 137 17.19 -0.81 4.39
N ASP A 138 16.12 -1.09 5.13
CA ASP A 138 15.64 -0.27 6.23
C ASP A 138 16.67 -0.20 7.36
N LYS A 139 17.31 -1.31 7.71
CA LYS A 139 18.41 -1.34 8.67
C LYS A 139 19.60 -0.50 8.22
N VAL A 140 19.94 -0.52 6.94
CA VAL A 140 21.02 0.32 6.38
C VAL A 140 20.62 1.79 6.45
N LEU A 141 19.38 2.15 6.17
CA LEU A 141 18.88 3.53 6.29
C LEU A 141 19.00 4.03 7.74
N SER A 142 18.57 3.23 8.71
CA SER A 142 18.70 3.55 10.14
C SER A 142 20.16 3.73 10.55
N ALA A 143 21.03 2.82 10.12
CA ALA A 143 22.47 2.91 10.39
C ALA A 143 23.12 4.18 9.80
N MET A 144 22.72 4.58 8.58
CA MET A 144 23.19 5.83 7.99
C MET A 144 22.72 7.06 8.79
N ARG A 145 21.44 7.11 9.19
CA ARG A 145 20.91 8.21 10.01
C ARG A 145 21.65 8.32 11.35
N TYR A 146 21.96 7.21 11.98
CA TYR A 146 22.78 7.17 13.18
C TYR A 146 24.21 7.68 12.93
N ALA A 147 24.85 7.20 11.87
CA ALA A 147 26.25 7.51 11.59
C ALA A 147 26.51 8.99 11.29
N PHE A 148 25.63 9.67 10.56
CA PHE A 148 25.82 11.08 10.22
C PHE A 148 25.13 12.06 11.17
N GLY A 149 24.07 11.65 11.87
CA GLY A 149 23.23 12.55 12.70
C GLY A 149 23.05 12.14 14.14
N GLY A 150 23.53 10.97 14.54
CA GLY A 150 23.30 10.42 15.89
C GLY A 150 21.85 10.06 16.18
N HIS A 151 21.02 9.92 15.13
CA HIS A 151 19.59 9.60 15.26
C HIS A 151 19.40 8.14 15.65
N LEU A 152 18.94 7.89 16.87
CA LEU A 152 18.62 6.56 17.36
C LEU A 152 17.23 6.13 16.93
N GLU A 153 17.05 4.86 16.64
CA GLU A 153 15.72 4.29 16.44
C GLU A 153 14.92 4.33 17.74
N LYS A 154 13.65 4.70 17.65
CA LYS A 154 12.76 4.68 18.84
C LYS A 154 12.59 3.24 19.33
N GLY A 155 12.78 3.04 20.64
CA GLY A 155 12.59 1.73 21.28
C GLY A 155 13.75 0.76 21.15
N VAL A 156 14.87 1.13 20.52
CA VAL A 156 16.10 0.33 20.46
C VAL A 156 17.15 0.97 21.36
N ALA A 157 17.60 0.21 22.38
CA ALA A 157 18.80 0.56 23.16
C ALA A 157 20.02 -0.02 22.41
N LEU A 158 21.02 0.81 22.10
CA LEU A 158 22.33 0.37 21.61
C LEU A 158 23.21 -0.03 22.79
#